data_1b0458a941978c6153ee418364741159
#
_entry.id   1b0458a941978c6153ee418364741159
#
_cell.length_a   1.000
_cell.length_b   1.000
_cell.length_c   1.000
_cell.angle_alpha   90.00
_cell.angle_beta   90.00
_cell.angle_gamma   90.00
#
_symmetry.space_group_name_H-M   'P 1'
#
loop_
_entity.id
_entity.type
_entity.pdbx_description
1 polymer ?
#
loop_
_entity_poly.entity_id
_entity_poly.type
_entity_poly.pdbx_seq_one_letter_code
_entity_poly.pdbx_strand_id
1 'polypeptide(L)'
;LKIFRDSSKYFGIVGHPLSHTLSPLLHSSWYEDLSLDCGYLVFPVETLEKEELLSLSKFGVKGLSVTIPHKETAFQLADKTDETSQTVKASNTLVFENGSISAHNTDGMGAVRSIQESFPESLKGKVLLIGSGGSARGISFTLLKEAGVNDLTIAARNSKTSEELTGLLSKISSAKIKSSDLNEIQKNFSEYSLIIHTTPLGMKGKDPGPAIPESCFKKGQVVFDIVYNPLETPLVLGAKKKGANIVPGTEMLLYQAVEQFRLFTGVSLSPDLIEKGRSRLLKALGYI
;
A
#
# COMPACT_ATOMS: atom_id res chain seq x y z
N LEU A 1 -19.88 4.17 -25.29
CA LEU A 1 -20.03 2.76 -24.95
C LEU A 1 -18.73 2.03 -25.25
N LYS A 2 -18.09 1.43 -24.24
CA LYS A 2 -16.87 0.62 -24.45
C LYS A 2 -17.30 -0.79 -24.90
N ILE A 3 -16.81 -1.21 -26.07
CA ILE A 3 -17.06 -2.56 -26.60
C ILE A 3 -15.78 -3.36 -26.42
N PHE A 4 -15.87 -4.48 -25.70
CA PHE A 4 -14.77 -5.42 -25.55
C PHE A 4 -14.76 -6.42 -26.70
N ARG A 5 -13.57 -6.84 -27.10
CA ARG A 5 -13.32 -7.80 -28.18
C ARG A 5 -12.51 -8.98 -27.63
N ASP A 6 -12.27 -9.97 -28.45
CA ASP A 6 -11.39 -11.11 -28.12
C ASP A 6 -9.94 -10.70 -27.85
N SER A 7 -9.50 -9.57 -28.44
CA SER A 7 -8.18 -8.96 -28.21
C SER A 7 -8.09 -8.13 -26.93
N SER A 8 -9.22 -7.82 -26.27
CA SER A 8 -9.25 -6.99 -25.06
C SER A 8 -8.53 -7.68 -23.90
N LYS A 9 -7.77 -6.90 -23.12
CA LYS A 9 -7.07 -7.39 -21.92
C LYS A 9 -7.88 -7.07 -20.69
N TYR A 10 -7.97 -8.02 -19.77
CA TYR A 10 -8.67 -7.82 -18.51
C TYR A 10 -7.68 -7.85 -17.36
N PHE A 11 -7.89 -6.92 -16.44
CA PHE A 11 -7.20 -6.84 -15.15
C PHE A 11 -8.24 -6.72 -14.06
N GLY A 12 -7.84 -6.74 -12.82
CA GLY A 12 -8.81 -6.59 -11.74
C GLY A 12 -8.19 -6.48 -10.38
N ILE A 13 -9.06 -6.52 -9.36
CA ILE A 13 -8.67 -6.58 -7.96
C ILE A 13 -9.34 -7.76 -7.28
N VAL A 14 -8.57 -8.49 -6.47
CA VAL A 14 -9.03 -9.57 -5.61
C VAL A 14 -8.83 -9.22 -4.14
N GLY A 15 -9.83 -9.52 -3.30
CA GLY A 15 -9.81 -9.24 -1.85
C GLY A 15 -11.18 -9.37 -1.23
N HIS A 16 -11.33 -9.13 0.07
CA HIS A 16 -12.62 -9.14 0.77
C HIS A 16 -12.58 -8.31 2.05
N PRO A 17 -13.57 -7.40 2.28
CA PRO A 17 -14.57 -6.89 1.33
C PRO A 17 -13.97 -5.86 0.34
N LEU A 18 -14.59 -5.68 -0.82
CA LEU A 18 -14.15 -4.75 -1.88
C LEU A 18 -15.12 -3.60 -2.17
N SER A 19 -16.17 -3.44 -1.35
CA SER A 19 -17.23 -2.45 -1.58
C SER A 19 -16.76 -0.99 -1.64
N HIS A 20 -15.58 -0.69 -1.13
CA HIS A 20 -15.03 0.67 -1.04
C HIS A 20 -13.72 0.86 -1.81
N THR A 21 -13.34 -0.13 -2.65
CA THR A 21 -12.11 -0.02 -3.44
C THR A 21 -12.20 1.06 -4.51
N LEU A 22 -11.14 1.86 -4.65
CA LEU A 22 -11.02 2.88 -5.69
C LEU A 22 -10.04 2.47 -6.80
N SER A 23 -9.46 1.28 -6.74
CA SER A 23 -8.58 0.75 -7.81
C SER A 23 -9.28 0.70 -9.18
N PRO A 24 -10.57 0.28 -9.29
CA PRO A 24 -11.27 0.31 -10.57
C PRO A 24 -11.37 1.70 -11.17
N LEU A 25 -11.59 2.75 -10.33
CA LEU A 25 -11.64 4.13 -10.78
C LEU A 25 -10.33 4.56 -11.43
N LEU A 26 -9.19 4.30 -10.78
CA LEU A 26 -7.88 4.67 -11.30
C LEU A 26 -7.55 3.94 -12.60
N HIS A 27 -7.56 2.61 -12.56
CA HIS A 27 -7.13 1.80 -13.71
C HIS A 27 -8.04 2.01 -14.91
N SER A 28 -9.37 1.98 -14.74
CA SER A 28 -10.30 2.17 -15.85
C SER A 28 -10.16 3.54 -16.48
N SER A 29 -10.00 4.59 -15.66
CA SER A 29 -9.84 5.94 -16.19
C SER A 29 -8.53 6.12 -16.96
N TRP A 30 -7.42 5.49 -16.53
CA TRP A 30 -6.17 5.53 -17.28
C TRP A 30 -6.23 4.71 -18.57
N TYR A 31 -6.98 3.58 -18.59
CA TYR A 31 -7.23 2.85 -19.83
C TYR A 31 -8.00 3.71 -20.83
N GLU A 32 -8.97 4.50 -20.37
CA GLU A 32 -9.73 5.44 -21.21
C GLU A 32 -8.85 6.59 -21.71
N ASP A 33 -8.12 7.26 -20.81
CA ASP A 33 -7.24 8.38 -21.16
C ASP A 33 -6.19 7.99 -22.23
N LEU A 34 -5.71 6.75 -22.19
CA LEU A 34 -4.72 6.21 -23.11
C LEU A 34 -5.31 5.42 -24.29
N SER A 35 -6.64 5.35 -24.39
CA SER A 35 -7.35 4.57 -25.41
C SER A 35 -6.93 3.09 -25.47
N LEU A 36 -6.59 2.51 -24.30
CA LEU A 36 -6.21 1.10 -24.20
C LEU A 36 -7.46 0.21 -24.21
N ASP A 37 -7.42 -0.87 -24.99
CA ASP A 37 -8.48 -1.90 -25.02
C ASP A 37 -8.33 -2.84 -23.81
N CYS A 38 -8.56 -2.27 -22.61
CA CYS A 38 -8.43 -2.97 -21.34
C CYS A 38 -9.67 -2.76 -20.47
N GLY A 39 -10.00 -3.78 -19.65
CA GLY A 39 -11.05 -3.71 -18.62
C GLY A 39 -10.47 -3.98 -17.23
N TYR A 40 -11.08 -3.40 -16.20
CA TYR A 40 -10.70 -3.66 -14.81
C TYR A 40 -11.89 -4.15 -14.01
N LEU A 41 -11.77 -5.36 -13.43
CA LEU A 41 -12.84 -6.11 -12.79
C LEU A 41 -12.64 -6.19 -11.28
N VAL A 42 -13.69 -6.53 -10.55
CA VAL A 42 -13.67 -6.67 -9.08
C VAL A 42 -14.06 -8.10 -8.72
N PHE A 43 -13.19 -8.78 -7.97
CA PHE A 43 -13.37 -10.17 -7.54
C PHE A 43 -13.40 -10.23 -6.00
N PRO A 44 -14.58 -10.08 -5.37
CA PRO A 44 -14.72 -10.15 -3.92
C PRO A 44 -14.77 -11.61 -3.47
N VAL A 45 -13.61 -12.18 -3.12
CA VAL A 45 -13.50 -13.58 -2.67
C VAL A 45 -12.93 -13.65 -1.26
N GLU A 46 -13.45 -14.57 -0.45
CA GLU A 46 -13.01 -14.79 0.94
C GLU A 46 -11.77 -15.69 1.00
N THR A 47 -11.60 -16.57 0.05
CA THR A 47 -10.44 -17.46 -0.11
C THR A 47 -9.83 -17.27 -1.49
N LEU A 48 -8.57 -17.60 -1.65
CA LEU A 48 -7.85 -17.49 -2.92
C LEU A 48 -7.08 -18.78 -3.16
N GLU A 49 -7.37 -19.44 -4.29
CA GLU A 49 -6.73 -20.68 -4.69
C GLU A 49 -6.01 -20.54 -6.03
N LYS A 50 -4.99 -21.39 -6.27
CA LYS A 50 -4.17 -21.31 -7.48
C LYS A 50 -4.97 -21.67 -8.73
N GLU A 51 -5.86 -22.64 -8.62
CA GLU A 51 -6.73 -23.11 -9.70
C GLU A 51 -7.68 -22.01 -10.18
N GLU A 52 -8.19 -21.19 -9.25
CA GLU A 52 -9.05 -20.04 -9.57
C GLU A 52 -8.26 -18.97 -10.33
N LEU A 53 -7.04 -18.65 -9.88
CA LEU A 53 -6.16 -17.69 -10.55
C LEU A 53 -5.80 -18.16 -11.97
N LEU A 54 -5.47 -19.43 -12.13
CA LEU A 54 -5.19 -20.02 -13.46
C LEU A 54 -6.42 -20.04 -14.35
N SER A 55 -7.61 -20.26 -13.78
CA SER A 55 -8.88 -20.18 -14.52
C SER A 55 -9.15 -18.76 -15.01
N LEU A 56 -9.00 -17.74 -14.17
CA LEU A 56 -9.11 -16.34 -14.59
C LEU A 56 -8.13 -16.00 -15.72
N SER A 57 -6.89 -16.50 -15.64
CA SER A 57 -5.90 -16.32 -16.72
C SER A 57 -6.35 -16.93 -18.04
N LYS A 58 -6.97 -18.11 -18.02
CA LYS A 58 -7.56 -18.76 -19.21
C LYS A 58 -8.70 -17.95 -19.82
N PHE A 59 -9.47 -17.24 -19.00
CA PHE A 59 -10.55 -16.34 -19.44
C PHE A 59 -10.07 -14.94 -19.84
N GLY A 60 -8.75 -14.74 -20.00
CA GLY A 60 -8.20 -13.50 -20.55
C GLY A 60 -7.77 -12.47 -19.51
N VAL A 61 -7.88 -12.75 -18.21
CA VAL A 61 -7.31 -11.90 -17.17
C VAL A 61 -5.79 -11.97 -17.24
N LYS A 62 -5.13 -10.81 -17.31
CA LYS A 62 -3.67 -10.68 -17.46
C LYS A 62 -2.95 -10.27 -16.17
N GLY A 63 -3.69 -9.80 -15.17
CA GLY A 63 -3.13 -9.46 -13.87
C GLY A 63 -4.19 -9.03 -12.87
N LEU A 64 -3.84 -9.11 -11.59
CA LEU A 64 -4.71 -8.77 -10.47
C LEU A 64 -3.96 -7.93 -9.44
N SER A 65 -4.55 -6.82 -9.03
CA SER A 65 -4.24 -6.20 -7.75
C SER A 65 -4.74 -7.10 -6.62
N VAL A 66 -3.98 -7.22 -5.55
CA VAL A 66 -4.34 -8.05 -4.39
C VAL A 66 -4.39 -7.19 -3.14
N THR A 67 -5.50 -7.29 -2.41
CA THR A 67 -5.66 -6.61 -1.12
C THR A 67 -6.02 -7.59 0.00
N ILE A 68 -6.32 -7.06 1.18
CA ILE A 68 -6.72 -7.83 2.36
C ILE A 68 -7.86 -8.81 1.98
N PRO A 69 -7.77 -10.10 2.45
CA PRO A 69 -6.75 -10.67 3.32
C PRO A 69 -5.62 -11.41 2.58
N HIS A 70 -5.54 -11.33 1.24
CA HIS A 70 -4.87 -12.29 0.37
C HIS A 70 -3.40 -12.01 0.03
N LYS A 71 -2.75 -10.95 0.57
CA LYS A 71 -1.38 -10.57 0.16
C LYS A 71 -0.33 -11.67 0.44
N GLU A 72 -0.45 -12.38 1.57
CA GLU A 72 0.45 -13.49 1.91
C GLU A 72 0.13 -14.73 1.07
N THR A 73 -1.15 -15.04 0.87
CA THR A 73 -1.60 -16.14 0.01
C THR A 73 -1.16 -15.92 -1.44
N ALA A 74 -1.29 -14.71 -1.97
CA ALA A 74 -0.86 -14.37 -3.33
C ALA A 74 0.64 -14.63 -3.54
N PHE A 75 1.47 -14.30 -2.54
CA PHE A 75 2.89 -14.66 -2.56
C PHE A 75 3.10 -16.18 -2.61
N GLN A 76 2.37 -16.95 -1.78
CA GLN A 76 2.51 -18.41 -1.70
C GLN A 76 2.08 -19.13 -2.98
N LEU A 77 1.07 -18.60 -3.69
CA LEU A 77 0.53 -19.20 -4.91
C LEU A 77 1.32 -18.86 -6.18
N ALA A 78 2.22 -17.89 -6.12
CA ALA A 78 3.01 -17.44 -7.26
C ALA A 78 4.11 -18.44 -7.64
N ASP A 79 4.40 -18.52 -8.95
CA ASP A 79 5.50 -19.31 -9.48
C ASP A 79 6.82 -18.51 -9.48
N LYS A 80 6.72 -17.18 -9.58
CA LYS A 80 7.85 -16.24 -9.56
C LYS A 80 7.51 -15.04 -8.67
N THR A 81 8.53 -14.46 -8.04
CA THR A 81 8.35 -13.30 -7.15
C THR A 81 9.45 -12.29 -7.37
N ASP A 82 9.13 -11.00 -7.18
CA ASP A 82 10.17 -9.97 -7.09
C ASP A 82 10.92 -10.04 -5.75
N GLU A 83 12.02 -9.28 -5.62
CA GLU A 83 12.86 -9.26 -4.40
C GLU A 83 12.06 -8.82 -3.18
N THR A 84 11.18 -7.82 -3.34
CA THR A 84 10.32 -7.33 -2.25
C THR A 84 9.40 -8.44 -1.76
N SER A 85 8.59 -9.02 -2.64
CA SER A 85 7.67 -10.11 -2.31
C SER A 85 8.39 -11.31 -1.69
N GLN A 86 9.55 -11.68 -2.26
CA GLN A 86 10.37 -12.79 -1.76
C GLN A 86 10.85 -12.55 -0.33
N THR A 87 11.25 -11.32 -0.04
CA THR A 87 11.77 -10.96 1.28
C THR A 87 10.65 -10.86 2.31
N VAL A 88 9.58 -10.13 2.00
CA VAL A 88 8.53 -9.80 2.97
C VAL A 88 7.41 -10.85 3.03
N LYS A 89 7.42 -11.84 2.13
CA LYS A 89 6.43 -12.91 2.03
C LYS A 89 5.00 -12.40 1.85
N ALA A 90 4.85 -11.33 1.07
CA ALA A 90 3.55 -10.73 0.75
C ALA A 90 3.60 -10.00 -0.60
N SER A 91 2.53 -10.10 -1.38
CA SER A 91 2.41 -9.49 -2.71
C SER A 91 1.06 -8.79 -2.86
N ASN A 92 1.04 -7.64 -3.50
CA ASN A 92 -0.19 -6.90 -3.80
C ASN A 92 -0.53 -6.89 -5.29
N THR A 93 0.27 -7.58 -6.13
CA THR A 93 0.12 -7.57 -7.59
C THR A 93 0.48 -8.93 -8.15
N LEU A 94 -0.40 -9.49 -8.96
CA LEU A 94 -0.16 -10.72 -9.74
C LEU A 94 -0.19 -10.40 -11.23
N VAL A 95 0.75 -10.94 -11.99
CA VAL A 95 0.79 -10.87 -13.46
C VAL A 95 0.76 -12.28 -14.01
N PHE A 96 -0.11 -12.52 -15.00
CA PHE A 96 -0.31 -13.82 -15.61
C PHE A 96 0.32 -13.86 -17.01
N GLU A 97 1.31 -14.71 -17.20
CA GLU A 97 1.99 -14.89 -18.48
C GLU A 97 2.26 -16.38 -18.76
N ASN A 98 1.84 -16.86 -19.91
CA ASN A 98 2.13 -18.23 -20.38
C ASN A 98 1.80 -19.34 -19.35
N GLY A 99 0.70 -19.18 -18.62
CA GLY A 99 0.27 -20.14 -17.59
C GLY A 99 1.06 -20.05 -16.28
N SER A 100 1.93 -19.05 -16.12
CA SER A 100 2.70 -18.77 -14.90
C SER A 100 2.18 -17.53 -14.19
N ILE A 101 2.28 -17.52 -12.87
CA ILE A 101 1.89 -16.43 -11.99
C ILE A 101 3.14 -15.76 -11.45
N SER A 102 3.36 -14.49 -11.80
CA SER A 102 4.42 -13.65 -11.22
C SER A 102 3.81 -12.70 -10.18
N ALA A 103 4.40 -12.64 -8.98
CA ALA A 103 3.92 -11.81 -7.90
C ALA A 103 4.89 -10.68 -7.57
N HIS A 104 4.35 -9.48 -7.34
CA HIS A 104 5.08 -8.26 -7.04
C HIS A 104 4.47 -7.55 -5.83
N ASN A 105 5.28 -6.70 -5.19
CA ASN A 105 4.82 -5.84 -4.11
C ASN A 105 5.11 -4.37 -4.42
N THR A 106 4.07 -3.61 -4.76
CA THR A 106 4.15 -2.18 -5.10
C THR A 106 3.80 -1.25 -3.93
N ASP A 107 3.39 -1.78 -2.78
CA ASP A 107 2.99 -0.98 -1.61
C ASP A 107 4.13 -0.10 -1.11
N GLY A 108 5.32 -0.67 -0.99
CA GLY A 108 6.50 0.04 -0.51
C GLY A 108 6.90 1.20 -1.43
N MET A 109 6.94 0.95 -2.73
CA MET A 109 7.23 2.00 -3.72
C MET A 109 6.19 3.12 -3.67
N GLY A 110 4.90 2.77 -3.57
CA GLY A 110 3.82 3.74 -3.42
C GLY A 110 3.99 4.61 -2.19
N ALA A 111 4.28 4.01 -1.04
CA ALA A 111 4.47 4.72 0.22
C ALA A 111 5.71 5.62 0.22
N VAL A 112 6.86 5.08 -0.20
CA VAL A 112 8.12 5.85 -0.24
C VAL A 112 8.01 7.03 -1.19
N ARG A 113 7.45 6.83 -2.38
CA ARG A 113 7.24 7.92 -3.33
C ARG A 113 6.33 9.02 -2.78
N SER A 114 5.24 8.66 -2.08
CA SER A 114 4.35 9.63 -1.43
C SER A 114 5.08 10.53 -0.42
N ILE A 115 6.00 9.94 0.35
CA ILE A 115 6.80 10.67 1.34
C ILE A 115 7.86 11.53 0.64
N GLN A 116 8.56 10.99 -0.35
CA GLN A 116 9.63 11.69 -1.08
C GLN A 116 9.13 12.93 -1.81
N GLU A 117 7.93 12.89 -2.38
CA GLU A 117 7.36 14.04 -3.09
C GLU A 117 6.87 15.15 -2.14
N SER A 118 6.49 14.80 -0.90
CA SER A 118 5.91 15.77 0.04
C SER A 118 6.90 16.21 1.13
N PHE A 119 7.62 15.26 1.73
CA PHE A 119 8.45 15.50 2.92
C PHE A 119 9.72 14.62 2.93
N PRO A 120 10.61 14.72 1.93
CA PRO A 120 11.78 13.84 1.78
C PRO A 120 12.73 13.87 2.99
N GLU A 121 12.84 15.02 3.67
CA GLU A 121 13.72 15.15 4.84
C GLU A 121 13.27 14.30 6.04
N SER A 122 11.99 13.94 6.11
CA SER A 122 11.47 13.09 7.19
C SER A 122 12.07 11.67 7.20
N LEU A 123 12.53 11.19 6.04
CA LEU A 123 13.19 9.89 5.88
C LEU A 123 14.59 9.82 6.48
N LYS A 124 15.24 10.97 6.74
CA LYS A 124 16.59 11.04 7.31
C LYS A 124 16.62 10.88 8.82
N GLY A 125 15.48 11.00 9.49
CA GLY A 125 15.36 10.89 10.93
C GLY A 125 14.91 9.51 11.41
N LYS A 126 14.45 9.41 12.67
CA LYS A 126 13.87 8.18 13.22
C LYS A 126 12.47 7.97 12.64
N VAL A 127 12.24 6.77 12.11
CA VAL A 127 10.95 6.37 11.52
C VAL A 127 10.22 5.39 12.44
N LEU A 128 8.95 5.66 12.69
CA LEU A 128 8.04 4.76 13.37
C LEU A 128 7.04 4.18 12.35
N LEU A 129 6.98 2.86 12.28
CA LEU A 129 5.98 2.15 11.50
C LEU A 129 5.03 1.42 12.46
N ILE A 130 3.75 1.73 12.38
CA ILE A 130 2.69 1.15 13.23
C ILE A 130 1.95 0.09 12.42
N GLY A 131 2.10 -1.15 12.82
CA GLY A 131 1.56 -2.34 12.16
C GLY A 131 2.64 -3.32 11.72
N SER A 132 2.27 -4.56 11.44
CA SER A 132 3.18 -5.65 10.99
C SER A 132 2.55 -6.55 9.91
N GLY A 133 1.43 -6.13 9.32
CA GLY A 133 0.74 -6.83 8.24
C GLY A 133 1.39 -6.66 6.86
N GLY A 134 0.74 -7.15 5.80
CA GLY A 134 1.28 -7.17 4.45
C GLY A 134 1.77 -5.80 3.93
N SER A 135 1.04 -4.70 4.16
CA SER A 135 1.50 -3.35 3.76
C SER A 135 2.70 -2.90 4.59
N ALA A 136 2.69 -3.13 5.92
CA ALA A 136 3.83 -2.82 6.79
C ALA A 136 5.12 -3.50 6.31
N ARG A 137 5.02 -4.77 5.89
CA ARG A 137 6.13 -5.57 5.38
C ARG A 137 6.74 -4.92 4.13
N GLY A 138 5.93 -4.64 3.10
CA GLY A 138 6.39 -4.01 1.85
C GLY A 138 6.98 -2.61 2.08
N ILE A 139 6.30 -1.79 2.87
CA ILE A 139 6.74 -0.42 3.19
C ILE A 139 8.09 -0.45 3.93
N SER A 140 8.22 -1.27 4.97
CA SER A 140 9.47 -1.33 5.74
C SER A 140 10.66 -1.82 4.92
N PHE A 141 10.45 -2.78 4.01
CA PHE A 141 11.48 -3.22 3.07
C PHE A 141 11.98 -2.06 2.20
N THR A 142 11.06 -1.35 1.55
CA THR A 142 11.41 -0.26 0.63
C THR A 142 12.03 0.94 1.35
N LEU A 143 11.56 1.27 2.56
CA LEU A 143 12.19 2.30 3.41
C LEU A 143 13.68 2.02 3.67
N LEU A 144 14.02 0.77 3.94
CA LEU A 144 15.40 0.36 4.24
C LEU A 144 16.27 0.22 3.00
N LYS A 145 15.74 -0.35 1.92
CA LYS A 145 16.51 -0.68 0.70
C LYS A 145 16.62 0.47 -0.28
N GLU A 146 15.56 1.25 -0.45
CA GLU A 146 15.47 2.26 -1.51
C GLU A 146 15.46 3.69 -0.98
N ALA A 147 14.87 3.92 0.21
CA ALA A 147 14.78 5.26 0.79
C ALA A 147 15.94 5.60 1.76
N GLY A 148 16.81 4.65 2.07
CA GLY A 148 18.00 4.87 2.91
C GLY A 148 17.70 5.15 4.39
N VAL A 149 16.54 4.69 4.90
CA VAL A 149 16.19 4.83 6.31
C VAL A 149 17.15 4.02 7.19
N ASN A 150 17.76 4.66 8.19
CA ASN A 150 18.78 4.07 9.05
C ASN A 150 18.34 3.80 10.49
N ASP A 151 17.20 4.32 10.94
CA ASP A 151 16.63 4.06 12.29
C ASP A 151 15.11 3.84 12.15
N LEU A 152 14.69 2.56 12.20
CA LEU A 152 13.31 2.12 12.03
C LEU A 152 12.81 1.42 13.29
N THR A 153 11.71 1.90 13.84
CA THR A 153 10.96 1.21 14.90
C THR A 153 9.67 0.66 14.33
N ILE A 154 9.42 -0.62 14.53
CA ILE A 154 8.16 -1.29 14.15
C ILE A 154 7.36 -1.54 15.41
N ALA A 155 6.19 -0.93 15.52
CA ALA A 155 5.30 -1.11 16.67
C ALA A 155 4.00 -1.78 16.26
N ALA A 156 3.63 -2.84 16.95
CA ALA A 156 2.38 -3.54 16.68
C ALA A 156 1.72 -4.00 17.98
N ARG A 157 0.41 -4.23 17.92
CA ARG A 157 -0.36 -4.80 19.02
C ARG A 157 0.10 -6.22 19.37
N ASN A 158 0.54 -6.99 18.38
CA ASN A 158 1.13 -8.31 18.55
C ASN A 158 2.66 -8.18 18.42
N SER A 159 3.36 -8.26 19.56
CA SER A 159 4.83 -8.14 19.59
C SER A 159 5.52 -9.22 18.76
N LYS A 160 5.01 -10.45 18.78
CA LYS A 160 5.60 -11.56 18.02
C LYS A 160 5.70 -11.25 16.52
N THR A 161 4.64 -10.70 15.91
CA THR A 161 4.65 -10.40 14.48
C THR A 161 5.57 -9.21 14.14
N SER A 162 5.72 -8.23 15.04
CA SER A 162 6.68 -7.12 14.84
C SER A 162 8.14 -7.59 15.03
N GLU A 163 8.39 -8.50 15.96
CA GLU A 163 9.71 -9.13 16.17
C GLU A 163 10.11 -10.00 14.96
N GLU A 164 9.19 -10.82 14.44
CA GLU A 164 9.42 -11.61 13.23
C GLU A 164 9.79 -10.72 12.03
N LEU A 165 9.05 -9.63 11.82
CA LEU A 165 9.34 -8.67 10.75
C LEU A 165 10.68 -7.98 10.97
N THR A 166 10.96 -7.51 12.18
CA THR A 166 12.25 -6.91 12.55
C THR A 166 13.42 -7.87 12.30
N GLY A 167 13.29 -9.13 12.73
CA GLY A 167 14.30 -10.15 12.52
C GLY A 167 14.55 -10.48 11.05
N LEU A 168 13.51 -10.41 10.23
CA LEU A 168 13.62 -10.60 8.78
C LEU A 168 14.36 -9.43 8.12
N LEU A 169 14.01 -8.19 8.46
CA LEU A 169 14.60 -6.99 7.90
C LEU A 169 16.06 -6.78 8.35
N SER A 170 16.42 -7.17 9.56
CA SER A 170 17.80 -7.11 10.08
C SER A 170 18.79 -8.02 9.32
N LYS A 171 18.28 -8.99 8.55
CA LYS A 171 19.13 -9.84 7.70
C LYS A 171 19.51 -9.16 6.38
N ILE A 172 18.79 -8.13 5.97
CA ILE A 172 18.93 -7.49 4.66
C ILE A 172 19.39 -6.05 4.73
N SER A 173 19.49 -5.47 5.92
CA SER A 173 19.90 -4.08 6.12
C SER A 173 20.75 -3.95 7.40
N SER A 174 21.76 -3.08 7.34
CA SER A 174 22.58 -2.67 8.49
C SER A 174 21.97 -1.55 9.32
N ALA A 175 20.78 -1.08 8.95
CA ALA A 175 20.07 -0.05 9.70
C ALA A 175 19.73 -0.54 11.13
N LYS A 176 19.56 0.40 12.03
CA LYS A 176 19.05 0.13 13.37
C LYS A 176 17.56 -0.15 13.29
N ILE A 177 17.19 -1.42 13.45
CA ILE A 177 15.81 -1.87 13.38
C ILE A 177 15.42 -2.46 14.73
N LYS A 178 14.28 -2.04 15.29
CA LYS A 178 13.75 -2.57 16.55
C LYS A 178 12.23 -2.77 16.51
N SER A 179 11.76 -3.76 17.25
CA SER A 179 10.35 -3.88 17.61
C SER A 179 10.05 -3.14 18.89
N SER A 180 8.81 -2.71 19.06
CA SER A 180 8.31 -2.09 20.30
C SER A 180 6.80 -2.35 20.44
N ASP A 181 6.27 -2.19 21.63
CA ASP A 181 4.83 -2.13 21.84
C ASP A 181 4.29 -0.69 21.72
N LEU A 182 2.97 -0.57 21.55
CA LEU A 182 2.31 0.72 21.36
C LEU A 182 2.34 1.64 22.60
N ASN A 183 2.50 1.09 23.80
CA ASN A 183 2.58 1.89 25.02
C ASN A 183 4.00 2.43 25.23
N GLU A 184 5.00 1.61 24.92
CA GLU A 184 6.40 2.00 25.08
C GLU A 184 6.78 3.12 24.12
N ILE A 185 6.34 3.07 22.85
CA ILE A 185 6.65 4.13 21.89
C ILE A 185 6.09 5.49 22.29
N GLN A 186 5.00 5.55 23.07
CA GLN A 186 4.41 6.82 23.52
C GLN A 186 5.37 7.61 24.41
N LYS A 187 6.24 6.96 25.17
CA LYS A 187 7.21 7.61 26.06
C LYS A 187 8.25 8.43 25.30
N ASN A 188 8.61 7.97 24.09
CA ASN A 188 9.64 8.59 23.24
C ASN A 188 9.10 9.04 21.89
N PHE A 189 7.79 9.23 21.78
CA PHE A 189 7.10 9.51 20.51
C PHE A 189 7.62 10.77 19.82
N SER A 190 8.05 11.76 20.63
CA SER A 190 8.59 13.02 20.12
C SER A 190 9.93 12.88 19.36
N GLU A 191 10.61 11.74 19.43
CA GLU A 191 11.86 11.48 18.72
C GLU A 191 11.68 11.08 17.27
N TYR A 192 10.49 10.62 16.88
CA TYR A 192 10.22 10.21 15.53
C TYR A 192 9.94 11.41 14.62
N SER A 193 10.64 11.49 13.50
CA SER A 193 10.41 12.48 12.44
C SER A 193 9.26 12.09 11.52
N LEU A 194 9.12 10.78 11.26
CA LEU A 194 8.12 10.20 10.40
C LEU A 194 7.38 9.07 11.13
N ILE A 195 6.06 9.14 11.13
CA ILE A 195 5.16 8.13 11.69
C ILE A 195 4.31 7.59 10.55
N ILE A 196 4.40 6.28 10.28
CA ILE A 196 3.64 5.59 9.24
C ILE A 196 2.66 4.63 9.90
N HIS A 197 1.38 4.88 9.71
CA HIS A 197 0.31 4.02 10.24
C HIS A 197 -0.20 3.09 9.14
N THR A 198 -0.12 1.78 9.39
CA THR A 198 -0.43 0.72 8.41
C THR A 198 -1.50 -0.26 8.88
N THR A 199 -2.23 0.08 9.94
CA THR A 199 -3.33 -0.74 10.46
C THR A 199 -4.67 -0.28 9.90
N PRO A 200 -5.74 -1.09 9.97
CA PRO A 200 -7.07 -0.67 9.53
C PRO A 200 -7.83 0.19 10.56
N LEU A 201 -7.18 0.62 11.65
CA LEU A 201 -7.82 1.52 12.63
C LEU A 201 -8.17 2.86 11.97
N GLY A 202 -9.36 3.37 12.26
CA GLY A 202 -9.87 4.61 11.67
C GLY A 202 -10.44 4.45 10.26
N MET A 203 -10.30 3.27 9.60
CA MET A 203 -10.92 3.00 8.31
C MET A 203 -12.43 2.84 8.45
N LYS A 204 -13.19 3.29 7.46
CA LYS A 204 -14.65 3.16 7.44
C LYS A 204 -15.09 1.70 7.67
N GLY A 205 -15.95 1.49 8.66
CA GLY A 205 -16.44 0.15 9.04
C GLY A 205 -15.48 -0.68 9.92
N LYS A 206 -14.40 -0.08 10.40
CA LYS A 206 -13.48 -0.68 11.38
C LYS A 206 -13.49 0.11 12.69
N ASP A 207 -12.68 -0.32 13.65
CA ASP A 207 -12.52 0.39 14.92
C ASP A 207 -12.10 1.85 14.65
N PRO A 208 -12.86 2.85 15.13
CA PRO A 208 -12.57 4.26 14.89
C PRO A 208 -11.43 4.80 15.76
N GLY A 209 -11.00 4.05 16.78
CA GLY A 209 -10.00 4.53 17.75
C GLY A 209 -8.70 4.96 17.09
N PRO A 210 -8.05 6.05 17.58
CA PRO A 210 -6.73 6.39 17.09
C PRO A 210 -5.71 5.32 17.56
N ALA A 211 -4.78 4.95 16.70
CA ALA A 211 -3.69 4.07 17.08
C ALA A 211 -2.77 4.72 18.13
N ILE A 212 -2.69 6.06 18.14
CA ILE A 212 -1.83 6.89 19.01
C ILE A 212 -2.67 8.04 19.57
N PRO A 213 -2.58 8.33 20.88
CA PRO A 213 -3.22 9.48 21.49
C PRO A 213 -2.75 10.82 20.89
N GLU A 214 -3.67 11.78 20.75
CA GLU A 214 -3.38 13.13 20.24
C GLU A 214 -2.22 13.80 20.98
N SER A 215 -2.11 13.60 22.31
CA SER A 215 -1.06 14.20 23.16
C SER A 215 0.37 13.80 22.79
N CYS A 216 0.56 12.71 22.05
CA CYS A 216 1.87 12.23 21.63
C CYS A 216 2.48 13.03 20.49
N PHE A 217 1.65 13.65 19.64
CA PHE A 217 2.13 14.38 18.47
C PHE A 217 2.73 15.73 18.81
N LYS A 218 3.66 16.19 17.96
CA LYS A 218 4.26 17.52 18.04
C LYS A 218 4.36 18.17 16.66
N LYS A 219 4.51 19.50 16.67
CA LYS A 219 4.73 20.30 15.46
C LYS A 219 5.97 19.83 14.70
N GLY A 220 5.84 19.73 13.39
CA GLY A 220 6.93 19.39 12.46
C GLY A 220 7.14 17.88 12.23
N GLN A 221 6.52 17.00 13.01
CA GLN A 221 6.48 15.57 12.64
C GLN A 221 5.74 15.37 11.33
N VAL A 222 6.08 14.33 10.60
CA VAL A 222 5.32 13.88 9.42
C VAL A 222 4.54 12.63 9.81
N VAL A 223 3.23 12.65 9.57
CA VAL A 223 2.34 11.52 9.82
C VAL A 223 1.77 11.04 8.50
N PHE A 224 2.00 9.80 8.19
CA PHE A 224 1.47 9.12 7.02
C PHE A 224 0.50 8.04 7.49
N ASP A 225 -0.79 8.25 7.27
CA ASP A 225 -1.81 7.23 7.47
C ASP A 225 -2.18 6.62 6.12
N ILE A 226 -1.94 5.32 5.95
CA ILE A 226 -2.29 4.66 4.68
C ILE A 226 -3.80 4.43 4.50
N VAL A 227 -4.60 4.68 5.54
CA VAL A 227 -6.06 4.73 5.41
C VAL A 227 -6.45 5.93 4.55
N TYR A 228 -7.22 5.68 3.50
CA TYR A 228 -7.68 6.71 2.56
C TYR A 228 -9.20 6.96 2.61
N ASN A 229 -9.94 6.17 3.37
CA ASN A 229 -11.39 6.35 3.53
C ASN A 229 -11.82 6.07 4.99
N PRO A 230 -12.10 7.13 5.78
CA PRO A 230 -11.98 8.55 5.45
C PRO A 230 -10.53 9.03 5.34
N LEU A 231 -10.28 10.17 4.67
CA LEU A 231 -8.95 10.81 4.65
C LEU A 231 -8.56 11.38 6.02
N GLU A 232 -9.55 11.86 6.76
CA GLU A 232 -9.37 12.42 8.09
C GLU A 232 -9.74 11.39 9.16
N THR A 233 -8.85 10.42 9.35
CA THR A 233 -8.95 9.48 10.46
C THR A 233 -8.74 10.19 11.81
N PRO A 234 -9.17 9.61 12.94
CA PRO A 234 -8.86 10.17 14.27
C PRO A 234 -7.36 10.40 14.49
N LEU A 235 -6.49 9.55 13.93
CA LEU A 235 -5.04 9.72 13.96
C LEU A 235 -4.62 11.01 13.23
N VAL A 236 -5.09 11.19 12.00
CA VAL A 236 -4.79 12.37 11.16
C VAL A 236 -5.30 13.64 11.81
N LEU A 237 -6.52 13.64 12.33
CA LEU A 237 -7.12 14.80 13.03
C LEU A 237 -6.32 15.18 14.28
N GLY A 238 -5.93 14.20 15.10
CA GLY A 238 -5.10 14.42 16.28
C GLY A 238 -3.73 15.00 15.93
N ALA A 239 -3.08 14.47 14.90
CA ALA A 239 -1.78 14.96 14.42
C ALA A 239 -1.86 16.39 13.87
N LYS A 240 -2.88 16.70 13.04
CA LYS A 240 -3.11 18.07 12.53
C LYS A 240 -3.28 19.10 13.63
N LYS A 241 -4.07 18.81 14.69
CA LYS A 241 -4.27 19.69 15.83
C LYS A 241 -2.96 20.04 16.54
N LYS A 242 -1.96 19.16 16.50
CA LYS A 242 -0.64 19.37 17.09
C LYS A 242 0.38 19.98 16.12
N GLY A 243 -0.04 20.33 14.90
CA GLY A 243 0.81 20.96 13.90
C GLY A 243 1.76 19.99 13.20
N ALA A 244 1.44 18.70 13.16
CA ALA A 244 2.13 17.74 12.34
C ALA A 244 1.76 17.91 10.86
N ASN A 245 2.69 17.58 9.97
CA ASN A 245 2.48 17.51 8.53
C ASN A 245 1.83 16.15 8.17
N ILE A 246 0.96 16.12 7.17
CA ILE A 246 0.22 14.91 6.81
C ILE A 246 0.56 14.48 5.38
N VAL A 247 0.90 13.22 5.20
CA VAL A 247 0.86 12.53 3.91
C VAL A 247 -0.45 11.75 3.85
N PRO A 248 -1.37 12.08 2.93
CA PRO A 248 -2.66 11.41 2.87
C PRO A 248 -2.55 10.00 2.27
N GLY A 249 -3.35 9.07 2.77
CA GLY A 249 -3.38 7.67 2.30
C GLY A 249 -3.73 7.50 0.82
N THR A 250 -4.40 8.48 0.23
CA THR A 250 -4.68 8.52 -1.22
C THR A 250 -3.41 8.55 -2.07
N GLU A 251 -2.32 9.12 -1.58
CA GLU A 251 -1.06 9.17 -2.32
C GLU A 251 -0.46 7.76 -2.47
N MET A 252 -0.48 6.95 -1.40
CA MET A 252 -0.04 5.56 -1.50
C MET A 252 -0.93 4.77 -2.45
N LEU A 253 -2.26 4.93 -2.35
CA LEU A 253 -3.19 4.26 -3.26
C LEU A 253 -2.90 4.63 -4.72
N LEU A 254 -2.60 5.91 -4.98
CA LEU A 254 -2.27 6.41 -6.31
C LEU A 254 -0.95 5.79 -6.82
N TYR A 255 0.14 5.96 -6.07
CA TYR A 255 1.46 5.57 -6.57
C TYR A 255 1.67 4.06 -6.66
N GLN A 256 1.08 3.26 -5.75
CA GLN A 256 1.10 1.81 -5.90
C GLN A 256 0.30 1.35 -7.13
N ALA A 257 -0.82 2.05 -7.46
CA ALA A 257 -1.60 1.75 -8.66
C ALA A 257 -0.88 2.20 -9.95
N VAL A 258 -0.10 3.28 -9.92
CA VAL A 258 0.77 3.68 -11.04
C VAL A 258 1.76 2.57 -11.38
N GLU A 259 2.38 1.96 -10.39
CA GLU A 259 3.32 0.87 -10.62
C GLU A 259 2.60 -0.41 -11.06
N GLN A 260 1.45 -0.74 -10.47
CA GLN A 260 0.60 -1.84 -10.95
C GLN A 260 0.20 -1.65 -12.42
N PHE A 261 -0.18 -0.42 -12.80
CA PHE A 261 -0.54 -0.09 -14.18
C PHE A 261 0.62 -0.37 -15.14
N ARG A 262 1.85 0.02 -14.77
CA ARG A 262 3.06 -0.27 -15.52
C ARG A 262 3.32 -1.77 -15.66
N LEU A 263 3.18 -2.53 -14.58
CA LEU A 263 3.33 -3.99 -14.58
C LEU A 263 2.27 -4.68 -15.46
N PHE A 264 1.04 -4.20 -15.45
CA PHE A 264 -0.07 -4.78 -16.21
C PHE A 264 0.01 -4.48 -17.71
N THR A 265 0.38 -3.27 -18.06
CA THR A 265 0.25 -2.77 -19.45
C THR A 265 1.58 -2.63 -20.18
N GLY A 266 2.69 -2.54 -19.44
CA GLY A 266 4.01 -2.15 -19.95
C GLY A 266 4.14 -0.64 -20.22
N VAL A 267 3.10 0.16 -19.92
CA VAL A 267 3.04 1.60 -20.20
C VAL A 267 3.30 2.40 -18.91
N SER A 268 4.19 3.37 -18.97
CA SER A 268 4.41 4.33 -17.88
C SER A 268 3.46 5.52 -18.02
N LEU A 269 2.82 5.92 -16.92
CA LEU A 269 1.94 7.08 -16.87
C LEU A 269 2.74 8.39 -16.82
N SER A 270 2.32 9.39 -17.59
CA SER A 270 2.87 10.74 -17.51
C SER A 270 2.47 11.43 -16.20
N PRO A 271 3.23 12.47 -15.76
CA PRO A 271 2.85 13.28 -14.59
C PRO A 271 1.42 13.83 -14.67
N ASP A 272 0.96 14.26 -15.85
CA ASP A 272 -0.40 14.77 -16.07
C ASP A 272 -1.48 13.70 -15.83
N LEU A 273 -1.23 12.45 -16.25
CA LEU A 273 -2.16 11.33 -16.02
C LEU A 273 -2.20 10.92 -14.56
N ILE A 274 -1.07 11.01 -13.85
CA ILE A 274 -1.01 10.75 -12.41
C ILE A 274 -1.82 11.83 -11.68
N GLU A 275 -1.67 13.11 -12.04
CA GLU A 275 -2.42 14.23 -11.45
C GLU A 275 -3.93 14.11 -11.71
N LYS A 276 -4.33 13.73 -12.93
CA LYS A 276 -5.74 13.40 -13.23
C LYS A 276 -6.26 12.26 -12.35
N GLY A 277 -5.46 11.22 -12.12
CA GLY A 277 -5.79 10.13 -11.20
C GLY A 277 -6.00 10.62 -9.77
N ARG A 278 -5.12 11.49 -9.25
CA ARG A 278 -5.23 12.12 -7.92
C ARG A 278 -6.54 12.91 -7.81
N SER A 279 -6.82 13.77 -8.78
CA SER A 279 -8.05 14.57 -8.80
C SER A 279 -9.31 13.68 -8.80
N ARG A 280 -9.30 12.59 -9.56
CA ARG A 280 -10.43 11.62 -9.59
C ARG A 280 -10.63 10.93 -8.24
N LEU A 281 -9.54 10.55 -7.56
CA LEU A 281 -9.63 9.97 -6.20
C LEU A 281 -10.25 10.95 -5.21
N LEU A 282 -9.77 12.18 -5.17
CA LEU A 282 -10.27 13.21 -4.25
C LEU A 282 -11.74 13.52 -4.51
N LYS A 283 -12.14 13.61 -5.79
CA LYS A 283 -13.55 13.81 -6.18
C LYS A 283 -14.44 12.62 -5.75
N ALA A 284 -13.98 11.39 -5.96
CA ALA A 284 -14.74 10.21 -5.56
C ALA A 284 -14.92 10.09 -4.04
N LEU A 285 -13.99 10.67 -3.27
CA LEU A 285 -14.06 10.75 -1.82
C LEU A 285 -14.79 11.99 -1.30
N GLY A 286 -15.20 12.92 -2.18
CA GLY A 286 -15.98 14.12 -1.83
C GLY A 286 -15.15 15.28 -1.27
N TYR A 287 -13.86 15.37 -1.61
CA TYR A 287 -12.97 16.45 -1.11
C TYR A 287 -12.77 17.60 -2.10
N ILE A 288 -13.14 17.42 -3.37
CA ILE A 288 -13.19 18.48 -4.41
C ILE A 288 -14.39 18.28 -5.34
#